data_b7b5b22f9acedb545b6f0d458f1447a8
#
_entry.id   b7b5b22f9acedb545b6f0d458f1447a8
#
_cell.length_a   1.000
_cell.length_b   1.000
_cell.length_c   1.000
_cell.angle_alpha   90.00
_cell.angle_beta   90.00
_cell.angle_gamma   90.00
#
_symmetry.space_group_name_H-M   'P 1'
#
loop_
_entity.id
_entity.type
_entity.pdbx_description
1 polymer ?
#
loop_
_entity_poly.entity_id
_entity_poly.type
_entity_poly.pdbx_seq_one_letter_code
_entity_poly.pdbx_strand_id
1 'polypeptide(L)'
;SDGEFATILRRDCGTSVEANESVAAAFAIATRFFDKPTEALCFAASLGGDTDTIAAITGAMLGAWHGPDGFDPDMRGQVLRQLKDDDRLDLDRTVAGLCALREREA
;
A
#
# COMPACT_ATOMS: atom_id res chain seq x y z
N SER A 1 -6.13 -4.94 20.37
CA SER A 1 -6.03 -3.54 19.94
C SER A 1 -4.96 -3.39 18.86
N ASP A 2 -4.99 -2.27 18.17
CA ASP A 2 -3.99 -1.98 17.13
C ASP A 2 -2.59 -1.80 17.74
N GLY A 3 -2.49 -1.26 18.94
CA GLY A 3 -1.22 -1.15 19.65
C GLY A 3 -0.60 -2.51 19.99
N GLU A 4 -1.42 -3.44 20.44
CA GLU A 4 -0.97 -4.81 20.71
C GLU A 4 -0.55 -5.51 19.41
N PHE A 5 -1.33 -5.34 18.35
CA PHE A 5 -1.00 -5.90 17.05
C PHE A 5 0.35 -5.36 16.55
N ALA A 6 0.57 -4.05 16.66
CA ALA A 6 1.84 -3.44 16.25
C ALA A 6 3.01 -4.02 17.05
N THR A 7 2.85 -4.21 18.35
CA THR A 7 3.89 -4.79 19.21
C THR A 7 4.22 -6.22 18.80
N ILE A 8 3.20 -7.04 18.57
CA ILE A 8 3.37 -8.43 18.15
C ILE A 8 4.05 -8.48 16.77
N LEU A 9 3.63 -7.62 15.86
CA LEU A 9 4.16 -7.55 14.50
C LEU A 9 5.66 -7.23 14.51
N ARG A 10 6.06 -6.22 15.27
CA ARG A 10 7.49 -5.85 15.39
C ARG A 10 8.33 -6.95 16.03
N ARG A 11 7.77 -7.65 17.02
CA ARG A 11 8.48 -8.70 17.73
C ARG A 11 8.60 -9.98 16.91
N ASP A 12 7.50 -10.44 16.31
CA ASP A 12 7.41 -11.76 15.70
C ASP A 12 7.70 -11.78 14.21
N CYS A 13 7.34 -10.71 13.49
CA CYS A 13 7.58 -10.60 12.04
C CYS A 13 8.78 -9.74 11.71
N GLY A 14 9.02 -8.71 12.52
CA GLY A 14 10.01 -7.68 12.23
C GLY A 14 9.44 -6.62 11.26
N THR A 15 10.05 -5.45 11.29
CA THR A 15 9.64 -4.32 10.44
C THR A 15 10.87 -3.63 9.84
N SER A 16 11.99 -4.35 9.72
CA SER A 16 13.24 -3.81 9.19
C SER A 16 13.23 -3.80 7.65
N VAL A 17 14.35 -3.37 7.07
CA VAL A 17 14.53 -3.31 5.63
C VAL A 17 14.68 -4.68 4.97
N GLU A 18 14.80 -5.74 5.73
CA GLU A 18 14.94 -7.08 5.16
C GLU A 18 13.63 -7.51 4.49
N ALA A 19 13.73 -8.03 3.26
CA ALA A 19 12.57 -8.35 2.43
C ALA A 19 11.61 -9.35 3.09
N ASN A 20 12.13 -10.37 3.77
CA ASN A 20 11.30 -11.36 4.45
C ASN A 20 10.48 -10.73 5.59
N GLU A 21 11.03 -9.74 6.28
CA GLU A 21 10.31 -9.02 7.34
C GLU A 21 9.29 -8.07 6.76
N SER A 22 9.68 -7.28 5.74
CA SER A 22 8.78 -6.30 5.11
C SER A 22 7.55 -6.97 4.50
N VAL A 23 7.75 -8.07 3.79
CA VAL A 23 6.64 -8.79 3.14
C VAL A 23 5.73 -9.44 4.18
N ALA A 24 6.30 -10.07 5.21
CA ALA A 24 5.50 -10.68 6.27
C ALA A 24 4.67 -9.64 7.02
N ALA A 25 5.27 -8.51 7.35
CA ALA A 25 4.58 -7.42 8.04
C ALA A 25 3.45 -6.85 7.17
N ALA A 26 3.71 -6.61 5.89
CA ALA A 26 2.71 -6.07 4.97
C ALA A 26 1.53 -7.04 4.80
N PHE A 27 1.80 -8.32 4.70
CA PHE A 27 0.75 -9.34 4.59
C PHE A 27 -0.13 -9.37 5.84
N ALA A 28 0.48 -9.30 7.02
CA ALA A 28 -0.26 -9.29 8.29
C ALA A 28 -1.15 -8.04 8.40
N ILE A 29 -0.64 -6.88 8.01
CA ILE A 29 -1.40 -5.63 8.02
C ILE A 29 -2.56 -5.70 7.03
N ALA A 30 -2.31 -6.16 5.82
CA ALA A 30 -3.33 -6.29 4.79
C ALA A 30 -4.46 -7.22 5.24
N THR A 31 -4.12 -8.29 5.94
CA THR A 31 -5.11 -9.23 6.47
C THR A 31 -5.95 -8.61 7.57
N ARG A 32 -5.30 -7.93 8.52
CA ARG A 32 -6.02 -7.31 9.65
C ARG A 32 -6.94 -6.17 9.21
N PHE A 33 -6.50 -5.36 8.27
CA PHE A 33 -7.26 -4.19 7.80
C PHE A 33 -7.85 -4.41 6.41
N PHE A 34 -8.19 -5.65 6.09
CA PHE A 34 -8.63 -6.02 4.75
C PHE A 34 -9.78 -5.15 4.23
N ASP A 35 -10.76 -4.83 5.09
CA ASP A 35 -11.92 -4.03 4.73
C ASP A 35 -11.68 -2.51 4.84
N LYS A 36 -10.49 -2.10 5.28
CA LYS A 36 -10.19 -0.70 5.59
C LYS A 36 -8.84 -0.30 5.02
N PRO A 37 -8.72 -0.21 3.68
CA PRO A 37 -7.41 -0.01 3.05
C PRO A 37 -6.71 1.29 3.43
N THR A 38 -7.44 2.41 3.59
CA THR A 38 -6.83 3.66 4.03
C THR A 38 -6.27 3.55 5.44
N GLU A 39 -7.00 2.92 6.35
CA GLU A 39 -6.52 2.70 7.73
C GLU A 39 -5.30 1.79 7.74
N ALA A 40 -5.24 0.80 6.85
CA ALA A 40 -4.09 -0.07 6.70
C ALA A 40 -2.83 0.72 6.35
N LEU A 41 -2.93 1.65 5.41
CA LEU A 41 -1.80 2.50 5.01
C LEU A 41 -1.36 3.42 6.15
N CYS A 42 -2.30 4.03 6.85
CA CYS A 42 -2.00 4.87 8.00
C CYS A 42 -1.32 4.08 9.11
N PHE A 43 -1.80 2.87 9.39
CA PHE A 43 -1.19 1.98 10.36
C PHE A 43 0.24 1.63 9.96
N ALA A 44 0.45 1.21 8.72
CA ALA A 44 1.76 0.84 8.21
C ALA A 44 2.75 2.02 8.31
N ALA A 45 2.29 3.23 7.98
CA ALA A 45 3.12 4.43 8.02
C ALA A 45 3.56 4.80 9.44
N SER A 46 2.78 4.41 10.46
CA SER A 46 3.07 4.73 11.86
C SER A 46 3.81 3.63 12.63
N LEU A 47 4.08 2.51 11.97
CA LEU A 47 4.57 1.31 12.64
C LEU A 47 6.01 1.40 13.15
N GLY A 48 6.86 2.17 12.44
CA GLY A 48 8.30 2.19 12.68
C GLY A 48 9.01 1.13 11.84
N GLY A 49 10.31 1.30 11.69
CA GLY A 49 11.11 0.47 10.78
C GLY A 49 10.99 0.96 9.34
N ASP A 50 11.01 0.06 8.39
CA ASP A 50 10.94 0.38 6.96
C ASP A 50 9.50 0.61 6.52
N THR A 51 8.88 1.68 7.02
CA THR A 51 7.45 1.93 6.85
C THR A 51 7.06 2.25 5.42
N ASP A 52 7.93 2.88 4.64
CA ASP A 52 7.66 3.20 3.24
C ASP A 52 7.52 1.92 2.41
N THR A 53 8.41 0.96 2.57
CA THR A 53 8.34 -0.32 1.88
C THR A 53 7.13 -1.14 2.35
N ILE A 54 6.91 -1.23 3.65
CA ILE A 54 5.77 -1.97 4.22
C ILE A 54 4.45 -1.38 3.74
N ALA A 55 4.31 -0.04 3.77
CA ALA A 55 3.10 0.62 3.31
C ALA A 55 2.89 0.45 1.80
N ALA A 56 3.95 0.49 1.01
CA ALA A 56 3.86 0.28 -0.44
C ALA A 56 3.36 -1.12 -0.77
N ILE A 57 3.89 -2.15 -0.11
CA ILE A 57 3.46 -3.54 -0.35
C ILE A 57 2.02 -3.74 0.13
N THR A 58 1.69 -3.23 1.31
CA THR A 58 0.33 -3.30 1.86
C THR A 58 -0.67 -2.64 0.91
N GLY A 59 -0.34 -1.45 0.42
CA GLY A 59 -1.17 -0.71 -0.53
C GLY A 59 -1.34 -1.44 -1.85
N ALA A 60 -0.28 -2.08 -2.36
CA ALA A 60 -0.36 -2.86 -3.58
C ALA A 60 -1.31 -4.06 -3.43
N MET A 61 -1.23 -4.78 -2.31
CA MET A 61 -2.11 -5.92 -2.03
C MET A 61 -3.58 -5.48 -1.94
N LEU A 62 -3.84 -4.45 -1.14
CA LEU A 62 -5.21 -3.96 -0.94
C LEU A 62 -5.75 -3.25 -2.17
N GLY A 63 -4.89 -2.55 -2.91
CA GLY A 63 -5.27 -1.92 -4.17
C GLY A 63 -5.65 -2.94 -5.24
N ALA A 64 -4.92 -4.06 -5.31
CA ALA A 64 -5.25 -5.14 -6.23
C ALA A 64 -6.62 -5.75 -5.94
N TRP A 65 -7.00 -5.82 -4.67
CA TRP A 65 -8.30 -6.37 -4.27
C TRP A 65 -9.44 -5.35 -4.41
N HIS A 66 -9.26 -4.15 -3.84
CA HIS A 66 -10.34 -3.15 -3.77
C HIS A 66 -10.42 -2.23 -4.98
N GLY A 67 -9.34 -2.09 -5.73
CA GLY A 67 -9.22 -1.06 -6.75
C GLY A 67 -8.95 0.32 -6.13
N PRO A 68 -8.75 1.35 -6.96
CA PRO A 68 -8.41 2.70 -6.48
C PRO A 68 -9.52 3.34 -5.65
N ASP A 69 -10.76 2.96 -5.87
CA ASP A 69 -11.91 3.53 -5.16
C ASP A 69 -12.02 3.03 -3.71
N GLY A 70 -11.25 2.01 -3.33
CA GLY A 70 -11.20 1.53 -1.95
C GLY A 70 -10.45 2.46 -1.01
N PHE A 71 -9.66 3.39 -1.53
CA PHE A 71 -8.88 4.34 -0.74
C PHE A 71 -9.58 5.68 -0.63
N ASP A 72 -9.23 6.46 0.40
CA ASP A 72 -9.78 7.80 0.60
C ASP A 72 -9.57 8.66 -0.66
N PRO A 73 -10.67 9.21 -1.26
CA PRO A 73 -10.55 9.95 -2.51
C PRO A 73 -9.70 11.22 -2.41
N ASP A 74 -9.75 11.92 -1.28
CA ASP A 74 -8.97 13.15 -1.10
C ASP A 74 -7.48 12.85 -1.03
N MET A 75 -7.09 11.84 -0.26
CA MET A 75 -5.70 11.40 -0.14
C MET A 75 -5.18 10.91 -1.48
N ARG A 76 -5.95 10.07 -2.17
CA ARG A 76 -5.58 9.55 -3.49
C ARG A 76 -5.41 10.69 -4.50
N GLY A 77 -6.33 11.63 -4.52
CA GLY A 77 -6.28 12.76 -5.42
C GLY A 77 -5.07 13.65 -5.19
N GLN A 78 -4.70 13.91 -3.93
CA GLN A 78 -3.52 14.69 -3.60
C GLN A 78 -2.24 14.03 -4.10
N VAL A 79 -2.10 12.73 -3.88
CA VAL A 79 -0.91 11.97 -4.31
C VAL A 79 -0.80 11.99 -5.84
N LEU A 80 -1.90 11.71 -6.54
CA LEU A 80 -1.89 11.68 -8.01
C LEU A 80 -1.58 13.03 -8.61
N ARG A 81 -2.12 14.13 -8.05
CA ARG A 81 -1.82 15.49 -8.52
C ARG A 81 -0.37 15.85 -8.28
N GLN A 82 0.18 15.51 -7.12
CA GLN A 82 1.58 15.79 -6.82
C GLN A 82 2.52 15.04 -7.77
N LEU A 83 2.26 13.76 -8.02
CA LEU A 83 3.07 12.99 -8.95
C LEU A 83 3.03 13.56 -10.36
N LYS A 84 1.84 13.99 -10.82
CA LYS A 84 1.69 14.55 -12.15
C LYS A 84 2.33 15.91 -12.29
N ASP A 85 2.12 16.80 -11.31
CA ASP A 85 2.55 18.20 -11.38
C ASP A 85 4.02 18.35 -11.03
N ASP A 86 4.49 17.71 -9.95
CA ASP A 86 5.83 17.88 -9.43
C ASP A 86 6.82 16.88 -10.04
N ASP A 87 6.41 15.63 -10.18
CA ASP A 87 7.29 14.55 -10.63
C ASP A 87 7.05 14.17 -12.10
N ARG A 88 6.06 14.76 -12.74
CA ARG A 88 5.69 14.54 -14.15
C ARG A 88 5.34 13.07 -14.44
N LEU A 89 4.78 12.40 -13.44
CA LEU A 89 4.34 11.01 -13.56
C LEU A 89 2.82 10.94 -13.69
N ASP A 90 2.35 10.62 -14.87
CA ASP A 90 0.92 10.43 -15.12
C ASP A 90 0.57 8.94 -14.94
N LEU A 91 0.25 8.56 -13.69
CA LEU A 91 -0.05 7.18 -13.34
C LEU A 91 -1.32 6.67 -14.03
N ASP A 92 -2.34 7.52 -14.18
CA ASP A 92 -3.58 7.11 -14.84
C ASP A 92 -3.31 6.70 -16.29
N ARG A 93 -2.49 7.47 -16.99
CA ARG A 93 -2.10 7.15 -18.37
C ARG A 93 -1.28 5.88 -18.43
N THR A 94 -0.34 5.69 -17.52
CA THR A 94 0.50 4.50 -17.46
C THR A 94 -0.34 3.26 -17.18
N VAL A 95 -1.25 3.33 -16.22
CA VAL A 95 -2.15 2.22 -15.90
C VAL A 95 -3.05 1.88 -17.10
N ALA A 96 -3.61 2.89 -17.75
CA ALA A 96 -4.45 2.67 -18.94
C ALA A 96 -3.66 1.97 -20.04
N GLY A 97 -2.40 2.36 -20.26
CA GLY A 97 -1.52 1.70 -21.23
C GLY A 97 -1.24 0.23 -20.89
N LEU A 98 -0.98 -0.06 -19.62
CA LEU A 98 -0.75 -1.42 -19.15
C LEU A 98 -2.00 -2.30 -19.29
N CYS A 99 -3.17 -1.74 -18.98
CA CYS A 99 -4.44 -2.46 -19.15
C CYS A 99 -4.70 -2.78 -20.63
N ALA A 100 -4.42 -1.84 -21.54
CA ALA A 100 -4.56 -2.05 -22.96
C ALA A 100 -3.63 -3.18 -23.47
N LEU A 101 -2.41 -3.22 -22.97
CA LEU A 101 -1.47 -4.29 -23.31
C LEU A 101 -1.98 -5.66 -22.83
N ARG A 102 -2.48 -5.73 -21.62
CA ARG A 102 -3.05 -6.96 -21.06
C ARG A 102 -4.20 -7.49 -21.92
N GLU A 103 -5.08 -6.60 -22.35
CA GLU A 103 -6.21 -6.98 -23.20
C GLU A 103 -5.76 -7.51 -24.57
N ARG A 104 -4.70 -6.94 -25.12
CA ARG A 104 -4.14 -7.39 -26.40
C ARG A 104 -3.48 -8.77 -26.30
N GLU A 105 -2.94 -9.11 -25.13
CA GLU A 105 -2.28 -10.39 -24.90
C GLU A 105 -3.27 -11.51 -24.51
N ALA A 106 -4.46 -11.15 -24.08
CA ALA A 106 -5.47 -12.11 -23.61
C ALA A 106 -6.08 -12.94 -24.73
#